data_21548f7b1cbe63350a84d78a3a78450a
#
_entry.id   21548f7b1cbe63350a84d78a3a78450a
#
_cell.length_a   1.000
_cell.length_b   1.000
_cell.length_c   1.000
_cell.angle_alpha   90.00
_cell.angle_beta   90.00
_cell.angle_gamma   90.00
#
_symmetry.space_group_name_H-M   'P 1'
#
loop_
_entity.id
_entity.type
_entity.pdbx_description
1 polymer ?
#
loop_
_entity_poly.entity_id
_entity_poly.type
_entity_poly.pdbx_seq_one_letter_code
_entity_poly.pdbx_strand_id
1 'polypeptide(L)'
;MAQHQVMYSKQQTEIAHIENFIRRFKAKASKAKQAQGRVKALERMEKIAPAYADSPFTFRFPEFDKTSSTLIDLDRVSIGYDKPIVSANITLLHDSRYALLGPNGAGKSSLIKTLVGDLTPLAGQVVPGEHLKIGYFAQHQLEALDIEANGLLHLQRLKPSASEQDLRNFLGSFGWQGERVFEPVKHFSGGEKVRLALAMIALQKPNLLLLDEPTNHLDLEARHALTMALQAYQGALVVISHDRHLLRQVVDNYWIVADGKVKEFEGDLQDYQVQVQALAQAQAQAKMNQRQATINSK
;
A
#
# COMPACT_ATOMS: atom_id res chain seq x y z
N MET A 1 13.84 -23.93 15.25
CA MET A 1 12.40 -23.62 15.27
C MET A 1 12.14 -22.26 14.63
N ALA A 2 12.62 -21.13 15.15
CA ALA A 2 12.34 -19.79 14.59
C ALA A 2 12.69 -19.59 13.11
N GLN A 3 13.84 -20.06 12.64
CA GLN A 3 14.24 -19.96 11.23
C GLN A 3 13.32 -20.73 10.28
N HIS A 4 12.88 -21.92 10.67
CA HIS A 4 11.98 -22.75 9.86
C HIS A 4 10.60 -22.11 9.73
N GLN A 5 10.09 -21.51 10.81
CA GLN A 5 8.83 -20.77 10.80
C GLN A 5 8.89 -19.53 9.90
N VAL A 6 10.00 -18.79 9.94
CA VAL A 6 10.22 -17.64 9.04
C VAL A 6 10.29 -18.08 7.58
N MET A 7 10.93 -19.19 7.28
CA MET A 7 11.00 -19.73 5.91
C MET A 7 9.63 -20.21 5.43
N TYR A 8 8.87 -20.90 6.29
CA TYR A 8 7.51 -21.35 5.98
C TYR A 8 6.59 -20.15 5.69
N SER A 9 6.55 -19.16 6.59
CA SER A 9 5.67 -17.99 6.39
C SER A 9 6.04 -17.17 5.14
N LYS A 10 7.34 -17.03 4.84
CA LYS A 10 7.78 -16.39 3.57
C LYS A 10 7.28 -17.15 2.36
N GLN A 11 7.42 -18.48 2.36
CA GLN A 11 6.96 -19.30 1.24
C GLN A 11 5.44 -19.23 1.08
N GLN A 12 4.67 -19.31 2.18
CA GLN A 12 3.20 -19.20 2.12
C GLN A 12 2.75 -17.85 1.55
N THR A 13 3.43 -16.78 1.94
CA THR A 13 3.17 -15.43 1.43
C THR A 13 3.45 -15.34 -0.08
N GLU A 14 4.55 -15.93 -0.55
CA GLU A 14 4.91 -15.98 -1.97
C GLU A 14 3.91 -16.83 -2.79
N ILE A 15 3.50 -17.97 -2.25
CA ILE A 15 2.47 -18.82 -2.87
C ILE A 15 1.17 -18.04 -3.02
N ALA A 16 0.69 -17.38 -1.97
CA ALA A 16 -0.55 -16.61 -1.99
C ALA A 16 -0.50 -15.45 -3.00
N HIS A 17 0.65 -14.77 -3.13
CA HIS A 17 0.85 -13.73 -4.15
C HIS A 17 0.76 -14.31 -5.56
N ILE A 18 1.45 -15.41 -5.83
CA ILE A 18 1.44 -16.07 -7.14
C ILE A 18 0.02 -16.53 -7.50
N GLU A 19 -0.70 -17.16 -6.58
CA GLU A 19 -2.07 -17.62 -6.78
C GLU A 19 -3.03 -16.46 -7.04
N ASN A 20 -2.92 -15.35 -6.31
CA ASN A 20 -3.73 -14.15 -6.52
C ASN A 20 -3.44 -13.52 -7.89
N PHE A 21 -2.18 -13.45 -8.31
CA PHE A 21 -1.84 -12.98 -9.63
C PHE A 21 -2.44 -13.87 -10.72
N ILE A 22 -2.30 -15.20 -10.60
CA ILE A 22 -2.87 -16.15 -11.55
C ILE A 22 -4.39 -15.96 -11.64
N ARG A 23 -5.08 -15.86 -10.51
CA ARG A 23 -6.54 -15.68 -10.44
C ARG A 23 -6.98 -14.40 -11.17
N ARG A 24 -6.25 -13.27 -10.98
CA ARG A 24 -6.60 -11.97 -11.59
C ARG A 24 -6.31 -11.91 -13.08
N PHE A 25 -5.23 -12.56 -13.54
CA PHE A 25 -4.71 -12.36 -14.89
C PHE A 25 -4.81 -13.58 -15.82
N LYS A 26 -5.29 -14.73 -15.34
CA LYS A 26 -5.46 -15.94 -16.15
C LYS A 26 -6.27 -15.72 -17.43
N ALA A 27 -7.25 -14.84 -17.41
CA ALA A 27 -8.14 -14.52 -18.52
C ALA A 27 -7.71 -13.30 -19.36
N LYS A 28 -6.67 -12.54 -18.93
CA LYS A 28 -6.21 -11.34 -19.65
C LYS A 28 -5.11 -11.71 -20.66
N ALA A 29 -5.38 -11.56 -21.95
CA ALA A 29 -4.45 -11.95 -23.03
C ALA A 29 -3.07 -11.29 -22.90
N SER A 30 -3.00 -10.00 -22.51
CA SER A 30 -1.76 -9.24 -22.34
C SER A 30 -0.85 -9.76 -21.21
N LYS A 31 -1.42 -10.46 -20.21
CA LYS A 31 -0.69 -11.00 -19.04
C LYS A 31 -0.64 -12.54 -19.02
N ALA A 32 -1.22 -13.21 -20.02
CA ALA A 32 -1.34 -14.68 -20.06
C ALA A 32 0.04 -15.37 -19.98
N LYS A 33 1.06 -14.86 -20.71
CA LYS A 33 2.42 -15.41 -20.66
C LYS A 33 3.05 -15.29 -19.27
N GLN A 34 2.84 -14.17 -18.60
CA GLN A 34 3.32 -13.97 -17.22
C GLN A 34 2.59 -14.87 -16.23
N ALA A 35 1.27 -15.02 -16.37
CA ALA A 35 0.47 -15.91 -15.53
C ALA A 35 0.93 -17.38 -15.69
N GLN A 36 1.17 -17.85 -16.91
CA GLN A 36 1.71 -19.19 -17.19
C GLN A 36 3.10 -19.40 -16.59
N GLY A 37 3.99 -18.42 -16.67
CA GLY A 37 5.31 -18.46 -16.03
C GLY A 37 5.20 -18.63 -14.53
N ARG A 38 4.28 -17.91 -13.88
CA ARG A 38 4.02 -18.00 -12.43
C ARG A 38 3.37 -19.33 -12.02
N VAL A 39 2.49 -19.90 -12.85
CA VAL A 39 1.97 -21.27 -12.63
C VAL A 39 3.12 -22.28 -12.58
N LYS A 40 4.01 -22.25 -13.58
CA LYS A 40 5.18 -23.15 -13.61
C LYS A 40 6.13 -22.94 -12.42
N ALA A 41 6.29 -21.72 -11.95
CA ALA A 41 7.08 -21.41 -10.76
C ALA A 41 6.46 -22.04 -9.50
N LEU A 42 5.12 -21.93 -9.36
CA LEU A 42 4.38 -22.50 -8.24
C LEU A 42 4.46 -24.05 -8.21
N GLU A 43 4.36 -24.69 -9.41
CA GLU A 43 4.45 -26.14 -9.56
C GLU A 43 5.84 -26.70 -9.19
N ARG A 44 6.90 -25.90 -9.38
CA ARG A 44 8.29 -26.28 -9.08
C ARG A 44 8.71 -25.97 -7.65
N MET A 45 7.87 -25.25 -6.91
CA MET A 45 8.19 -24.81 -5.55
C MET A 45 8.08 -25.98 -4.57
N GLU A 46 9.19 -26.36 -3.95
CA GLU A 46 9.21 -27.36 -2.87
C GLU A 46 8.49 -26.79 -1.64
N LYS A 47 7.38 -27.41 -1.24
CA LYS A 47 6.55 -26.90 -0.13
C LYS A 47 7.18 -27.21 1.21
N ILE A 48 7.50 -26.17 1.98
CA ILE A 48 7.97 -26.29 3.35
C ILE A 48 6.79 -26.66 4.25
N ALA A 49 6.96 -27.70 5.10
CA ALA A 49 5.93 -28.10 6.05
C ALA A 49 5.79 -27.06 7.20
N PRO A 50 4.59 -26.84 7.73
CA PRO A 50 4.40 -25.91 8.85
C PRO A 50 5.11 -26.42 10.10
N ALA A 51 5.88 -25.55 10.75
CA ALA A 51 6.30 -25.80 12.13
C ALA A 51 5.13 -25.43 13.05
N TYR A 52 4.72 -26.33 13.94
CA TYR A 52 3.68 -26.04 14.93
C TYR A 52 4.13 -24.88 15.81
N ALA A 53 3.55 -23.70 15.58
CA ALA A 53 3.64 -22.54 16.45
C ALA A 53 2.26 -21.87 16.52
N ASP A 54 1.91 -21.32 17.67
CA ASP A 54 0.67 -20.61 17.89
C ASP A 54 0.43 -19.58 16.77
N SER A 55 -0.81 -19.53 16.31
CA SER A 55 -1.20 -18.78 15.11
C SER A 55 -0.75 -17.33 15.20
N PRO A 56 0.09 -16.84 14.28
CA PRO A 56 0.43 -15.43 14.23
C PRO A 56 -0.86 -14.61 14.04
N PHE A 57 -0.87 -13.42 14.62
CA PHE A 57 -1.92 -12.44 14.43
C PHE A 57 -2.22 -12.29 12.93
N THR A 58 -3.49 -12.46 12.55
CA THR A 58 -3.95 -12.28 11.16
C THR A 58 -5.24 -11.46 11.14
N PHE A 59 -5.36 -10.55 10.18
CA PHE A 59 -6.60 -9.81 9.93
C PHE A 59 -6.93 -9.81 8.45
N ARG A 60 -8.16 -9.39 8.11
CA ARG A 60 -8.62 -9.27 6.73
C ARG A 60 -9.39 -7.98 6.55
N PHE A 61 -9.25 -7.38 5.38
CA PHE A 61 -10.16 -6.34 4.96
C PHE A 61 -11.49 -7.00 4.57
N PRO A 62 -12.64 -6.55 5.12
CA PRO A 62 -13.94 -7.06 4.73
C PRO A 62 -14.21 -6.81 3.24
N GLU A 63 -15.07 -7.62 2.65
CA GLU A 63 -15.54 -7.39 1.29
C GLU A 63 -16.33 -6.07 1.22
N PHE A 64 -16.13 -5.33 0.16
CA PHE A 64 -16.89 -4.10 -0.12
C PHE A 64 -18.23 -4.46 -0.80
N ASP A 65 -19.24 -3.60 -0.57
CA ASP A 65 -20.61 -3.90 -1.01
C ASP A 65 -20.80 -3.74 -2.53
N LYS A 66 -20.18 -2.72 -3.12
CA LYS A 66 -20.28 -2.38 -4.55
C LYS A 66 -18.98 -1.80 -5.07
N THR A 67 -18.77 -1.94 -6.38
CA THR A 67 -17.65 -1.32 -7.09
C THR A 67 -18.04 -1.02 -8.54
N SER A 68 -17.45 0.01 -9.12
CA SER A 68 -17.50 0.30 -10.55
C SER A 68 -16.21 -0.20 -11.22
N SER A 69 -16.24 -0.44 -12.53
CA SER A 69 -15.06 -0.87 -13.30
C SER A 69 -13.92 0.15 -13.20
N THR A 70 -14.25 1.44 -13.33
CA THR A 70 -13.34 2.55 -13.07
C THR A 70 -13.65 3.13 -11.70
N LEU A 71 -12.64 3.18 -10.82
CA LEU A 71 -12.77 3.76 -9.50
C LEU A 71 -12.48 5.26 -9.48
N ILE A 72 -11.46 5.68 -10.23
CA ILE A 72 -11.10 7.09 -10.34
C ILE A 72 -10.32 7.33 -11.64
N ASP A 73 -10.63 8.41 -12.30
CA ASP A 73 -9.92 8.86 -13.50
C ASP A 73 -9.36 10.27 -13.30
N LEU A 74 -8.08 10.45 -13.59
CA LEU A 74 -7.37 11.72 -13.58
C LEU A 74 -7.12 12.16 -15.03
N ASP A 75 -7.98 13.02 -15.58
CA ASP A 75 -7.82 13.54 -16.93
C ASP A 75 -6.93 14.80 -16.91
N ARG A 76 -5.69 14.63 -17.38
CA ARG A 76 -4.69 15.71 -17.55
C ARG A 76 -4.54 16.61 -16.33
N VAL A 77 -4.51 16.00 -15.16
CA VAL A 77 -4.47 16.72 -13.88
C VAL A 77 -3.10 17.33 -13.64
N SER A 78 -3.09 18.60 -13.25
CA SER A 78 -1.91 19.32 -12.75
C SER A 78 -2.02 19.47 -11.24
N ILE A 79 -1.09 18.90 -10.49
CA ILE A 79 -1.13 18.79 -9.04
C ILE A 79 -0.04 19.67 -8.42
N GLY A 80 -0.40 20.44 -7.41
CA GLY A 80 0.50 21.29 -6.67
C GLY A 80 -0.27 22.21 -5.73
N TYR A 81 0.43 23.09 -5.04
CA TYR A 81 -0.17 24.10 -4.16
C TYR A 81 -0.27 25.43 -4.91
N ASP A 82 0.79 26.27 -4.86
CA ASP A 82 0.84 27.52 -5.62
C ASP A 82 1.36 27.33 -7.06
N LYS A 83 2.14 26.27 -7.27
CA LYS A 83 2.75 25.93 -8.56
C LYS A 83 2.60 24.44 -8.84
N PRO A 84 2.53 24.04 -10.12
CA PRO A 84 2.53 22.64 -10.50
C PRO A 84 3.79 21.91 -9.98
N ILE A 85 3.59 20.80 -9.32
CA ILE A 85 4.65 19.88 -8.85
C ILE A 85 4.69 18.66 -9.76
N VAL A 86 3.52 18.10 -10.05
CA VAL A 86 3.40 16.87 -10.84
C VAL A 86 2.14 16.91 -11.72
N SER A 87 2.22 16.33 -12.90
CA SER A 87 1.07 16.10 -13.78
C SER A 87 0.79 14.62 -13.90
N ALA A 88 -0.50 14.26 -13.96
CA ALA A 88 -0.96 12.90 -14.08
C ALA A 88 -2.10 12.78 -15.10
N ASN A 89 -2.08 11.69 -15.86
CA ASN A 89 -3.17 11.26 -16.73
C ASN A 89 -3.28 9.75 -16.56
N ILE A 90 -4.07 9.32 -15.58
CA ILE A 90 -4.10 7.94 -15.10
C ILE A 90 -5.52 7.52 -14.73
N THR A 91 -5.83 6.26 -14.99
CA THR A 91 -7.12 5.64 -14.64
C THR A 91 -6.87 4.47 -13.69
N LEU A 92 -7.53 4.49 -12.54
CA LEU A 92 -7.56 3.38 -11.58
C LEU A 92 -8.80 2.54 -11.80
N LEU A 93 -8.59 1.27 -12.12
CA LEU A 93 -9.63 0.25 -12.24
C LEU A 93 -9.82 -0.47 -10.89
N HIS A 94 -10.93 -1.15 -10.73
CA HIS A 94 -11.29 -1.86 -9.49
C HIS A 94 -10.31 -2.96 -9.07
N ASP A 95 -9.50 -3.47 -10.01
CA ASP A 95 -8.49 -4.51 -9.78
C ASP A 95 -7.05 -3.98 -9.86
N SER A 96 -6.86 -2.66 -9.95
CA SER A 96 -5.54 -2.03 -10.08
C SER A 96 -4.71 -2.19 -8.82
N ARG A 97 -3.43 -2.56 -8.97
CA ARG A 97 -2.48 -2.67 -7.87
C ARG A 97 -1.15 -2.04 -8.25
N TYR A 98 -0.92 -0.85 -7.74
CA TYR A 98 0.25 -0.06 -8.08
C TYR A 98 1.12 0.25 -6.86
N ALA A 99 2.44 0.19 -7.03
CA ALA A 99 3.35 0.93 -6.17
C ALA A 99 3.64 2.30 -6.80
N LEU A 100 3.67 3.33 -5.98
CA LEU A 100 4.05 4.68 -6.37
C LEU A 100 5.51 4.94 -5.98
N LEU A 101 6.39 4.95 -6.97
CA LEU A 101 7.84 5.10 -6.81
C LEU A 101 8.29 6.51 -7.20
N GLY A 102 9.45 6.91 -6.73
CA GLY A 102 10.05 8.19 -7.07
C GLY A 102 10.83 8.79 -5.90
N PRO A 103 11.70 9.78 -6.15
CA PRO A 103 12.48 10.44 -5.10
C PRO A 103 11.59 11.18 -4.10
N ASN A 104 12.15 11.50 -2.93
CA ASN A 104 11.46 12.33 -1.96
C ASN A 104 11.24 13.74 -2.55
N GLY A 105 10.06 14.30 -2.29
CA GLY A 105 9.67 15.60 -2.84
C GLY A 105 9.18 15.59 -4.29
N ALA A 106 9.16 14.44 -4.98
CA ALA A 106 8.69 14.35 -6.37
C ALA A 106 7.18 14.59 -6.56
N GLY A 107 6.40 14.62 -5.48
CA GLY A 107 4.94 14.83 -5.55
C GLY A 107 4.10 13.58 -5.28
N LYS A 108 4.69 12.48 -4.77
CA LYS A 108 3.97 11.24 -4.44
C LYS A 108 2.80 11.49 -3.48
N SER A 109 3.08 12.13 -2.34
CA SER A 109 2.04 12.44 -1.35
C SER A 109 1.03 13.47 -1.85
N SER A 110 1.44 14.38 -2.74
CA SER A 110 0.49 15.32 -3.38
C SER A 110 -0.47 14.58 -4.32
N LEU A 111 0.02 13.60 -5.08
CA LEU A 111 -0.84 12.74 -5.89
C LEU A 111 -1.84 11.97 -5.02
N ILE A 112 -1.39 11.34 -3.94
CA ILE A 112 -2.29 10.63 -3.01
C ILE A 112 -3.34 11.59 -2.43
N LYS A 113 -2.94 12.77 -1.96
CA LYS A 113 -3.89 13.78 -1.45
C LYS A 113 -4.91 14.21 -2.50
N THR A 114 -4.51 14.29 -3.77
CA THR A 114 -5.44 14.60 -4.87
C THR A 114 -6.42 13.43 -5.10
N LEU A 115 -5.95 12.19 -5.04
CA LEU A 115 -6.81 11.01 -5.16
C LEU A 115 -7.83 10.91 -4.02
N VAL A 116 -7.44 11.29 -2.80
CA VAL A 116 -8.34 11.32 -1.61
C VAL A 116 -9.32 12.49 -1.66
N GLY A 117 -8.99 13.56 -2.38
CA GLY A 117 -9.76 14.81 -2.43
C GLY A 117 -9.28 15.88 -1.45
N ASP A 118 -8.18 15.65 -0.72
CA ASP A 118 -7.58 16.61 0.22
C ASP A 118 -6.81 17.74 -0.48
N LEU A 119 -6.44 17.52 -1.75
CA LEU A 119 -5.75 18.52 -2.57
C LEU A 119 -6.49 18.71 -3.90
N THR A 120 -7.06 19.88 -4.09
CA THR A 120 -7.69 20.25 -5.36
C THR A 120 -6.64 20.45 -6.45
N PRO A 121 -6.77 19.83 -7.62
CA PRO A 121 -5.83 20.04 -8.70
C PRO A 121 -5.87 21.49 -9.23
N LEU A 122 -4.72 21.96 -9.71
CA LEU A 122 -4.58 23.28 -10.31
C LEU A 122 -5.20 23.35 -11.72
N ALA A 123 -5.26 22.21 -12.42
CA ALA A 123 -5.86 22.05 -13.74
C ALA A 123 -6.23 20.59 -14.00
N GLY A 124 -7.07 20.34 -14.99
CA GLY A 124 -7.59 19.02 -15.30
C GLY A 124 -8.77 18.64 -14.41
N GLN A 125 -9.17 17.37 -14.46
CA GLN A 125 -10.33 16.88 -13.72
C GLN A 125 -10.01 15.56 -13.03
N VAL A 126 -10.53 15.39 -11.80
CA VAL A 126 -10.56 14.13 -11.07
C VAL A 126 -11.99 13.63 -11.09
N VAL A 127 -12.23 12.51 -11.74
CA VAL A 127 -13.56 11.93 -11.90
C VAL A 127 -13.66 10.65 -11.06
N PRO A 128 -14.33 10.68 -9.90
CA PRO A 128 -14.56 9.51 -9.09
C PRO A 128 -15.64 8.61 -9.73
N GLY A 129 -15.46 7.30 -9.62
CA GLY A 129 -16.48 6.32 -9.99
C GLY A 129 -17.67 6.34 -9.02
N GLU A 130 -18.83 5.84 -9.46
CA GLU A 130 -20.12 5.94 -8.75
C GLU A 130 -20.08 5.37 -7.32
N HIS A 131 -19.37 4.27 -7.10
CA HIS A 131 -19.32 3.57 -5.81
C HIS A 131 -17.95 3.66 -5.14
N LEU A 132 -17.16 4.69 -5.45
CA LEU A 132 -15.82 4.85 -4.88
C LEU A 132 -15.89 5.05 -3.36
N LYS A 133 -15.20 4.18 -2.64
CA LYS A 133 -14.94 4.29 -1.20
C LYS A 133 -13.44 4.15 -0.97
N ILE A 134 -12.80 5.23 -0.56
CA ILE A 134 -11.35 5.26 -0.35
C ILE A 134 -11.04 4.95 1.11
N GLY A 135 -10.17 3.98 1.33
CA GLY A 135 -9.47 3.79 2.60
C GLY A 135 -8.07 4.39 2.47
N TYR A 136 -7.82 5.46 3.20
CA TYR A 136 -6.53 6.12 3.16
C TYR A 136 -5.78 5.90 4.47
N PHE A 137 -4.53 5.47 4.38
CA PHE A 137 -3.61 5.37 5.50
C PHE A 137 -2.39 6.24 5.23
N ALA A 138 -2.14 7.19 6.14
CA ALA A 138 -0.94 7.99 6.14
C ALA A 138 -0.42 8.17 7.57
N GLN A 139 0.88 8.39 7.72
CA GLN A 139 1.51 8.51 9.03
C GLN A 139 0.88 9.59 9.90
N HIS A 140 0.48 10.74 9.33
CA HIS A 140 -0.16 11.83 10.08
C HIS A 140 -1.52 11.45 10.68
N GLN A 141 -2.20 10.41 10.17
CA GLN A 141 -3.47 9.95 10.74
C GLN A 141 -3.28 9.27 12.11
N LEU A 142 -2.08 8.77 12.41
CA LEU A 142 -1.76 8.25 13.74
C LEU A 142 -1.73 9.36 14.79
N GLU A 143 -1.34 10.56 14.39
CA GLU A 143 -1.31 11.75 15.24
C GLU A 143 -2.73 12.32 15.49
N ALA A 144 -3.66 12.02 14.57
CA ALA A 144 -5.06 12.42 14.67
C ALA A 144 -5.91 11.49 15.57
N LEU A 145 -5.35 10.36 16.02
CA LEU A 145 -6.05 9.49 16.96
C LEU A 145 -6.29 10.21 18.30
N ASP A 146 -7.52 10.12 18.82
CA ASP A 146 -7.85 10.60 20.15
C ASP A 146 -7.17 9.74 21.20
N ILE A 147 -6.09 10.24 21.77
CA ILE A 147 -5.24 9.48 22.70
C ILE A 147 -5.93 9.14 24.02
N GLU A 148 -6.97 9.88 24.41
CA GLU A 148 -7.75 9.61 25.63
C GLU A 148 -8.89 8.61 25.36
N ALA A 149 -9.30 8.43 24.11
CA ALA A 149 -10.28 7.43 23.72
C ALA A 149 -9.64 6.05 23.57
N ASN A 150 -10.45 5.01 23.76
CA ASN A 150 -10.04 3.62 23.48
C ASN A 150 -10.35 3.20 22.05
N GLY A 151 -9.85 2.03 21.64
CA GLY A 151 -10.06 1.51 20.29
C GLY A 151 -11.55 1.30 19.96
N LEU A 152 -12.34 0.82 20.91
CA LEU A 152 -13.76 0.59 20.72
C LEU A 152 -14.51 1.90 20.44
N LEU A 153 -14.22 2.97 21.18
CA LEU A 153 -14.85 4.28 20.98
C LEU A 153 -14.51 4.88 19.61
N HIS A 154 -13.29 4.68 19.11
CA HIS A 154 -12.93 5.09 17.75
C HIS A 154 -13.81 4.41 16.69
N LEU A 155 -14.06 3.11 16.84
CA LEU A 155 -14.91 2.37 15.91
C LEU A 155 -16.39 2.75 16.05
N GLN A 156 -16.87 2.98 17.27
CA GLN A 156 -18.25 3.45 17.54
C GLN A 156 -18.52 4.81 16.88
N ARG A 157 -17.57 5.73 16.93
CA ARG A 157 -17.68 7.05 16.28
C ARG A 157 -17.79 6.92 14.75
N LEU A 158 -17.13 5.93 14.14
CA LEU A 158 -17.20 5.66 12.69
C LEU A 158 -18.48 4.93 12.29
N LYS A 159 -18.99 4.06 13.16
CA LYS A 159 -20.18 3.25 12.88
C LYS A 159 -21.13 3.21 14.09
N PRO A 160 -21.83 4.33 14.37
CA PRO A 160 -22.69 4.43 15.55
C PRO A 160 -23.85 3.41 15.59
N SER A 161 -24.24 2.88 14.44
CA SER A 161 -25.33 1.89 14.33
C SER A 161 -24.90 0.45 14.62
N ALA A 162 -23.59 0.18 14.73
CA ALA A 162 -23.09 -1.16 15.04
C ALA A 162 -23.23 -1.46 16.54
N SER A 163 -23.52 -2.72 16.87
CA SER A 163 -23.51 -3.14 18.27
C SER A 163 -22.10 -3.11 18.85
N GLU A 164 -22.00 -2.87 20.16
CA GLU A 164 -20.72 -2.94 20.85
C GLU A 164 -20.04 -4.30 20.66
N GLN A 165 -20.82 -5.38 20.73
CA GLN A 165 -20.31 -6.74 20.56
C GLN A 165 -19.70 -6.97 19.18
N ASP A 166 -20.34 -6.46 18.10
CA ASP A 166 -19.81 -6.58 16.74
C ASP A 166 -18.49 -5.83 16.59
N LEU A 167 -18.41 -4.63 17.17
CA LEU A 167 -17.17 -3.83 17.14
C LEU A 167 -16.05 -4.46 17.97
N ARG A 168 -16.37 -5.07 19.11
CA ARG A 168 -15.39 -5.83 19.92
C ARG A 168 -14.89 -7.06 19.16
N ASN A 169 -15.78 -7.82 18.52
CA ASN A 169 -15.41 -8.96 17.67
C ASN A 169 -14.54 -8.51 16.50
N PHE A 170 -14.88 -7.38 15.90
CA PHE A 170 -14.09 -6.81 14.82
C PHE A 170 -12.69 -6.41 15.29
N LEU A 171 -12.55 -5.70 16.42
CA LEU A 171 -11.24 -5.40 17.03
C LEU A 171 -10.49 -6.67 17.40
N GLY A 172 -11.18 -7.71 17.85
CA GLY A 172 -10.61 -9.02 18.12
C GLY A 172 -9.89 -9.61 16.91
N SER A 173 -10.44 -9.43 15.70
CA SER A 173 -9.80 -9.85 14.45
C SER A 173 -8.52 -9.06 14.12
N PHE A 174 -8.33 -7.88 14.73
CA PHE A 174 -7.12 -7.04 14.62
C PHE A 174 -6.18 -7.20 15.84
N GLY A 175 -6.42 -8.19 16.70
CA GLY A 175 -5.53 -8.56 17.80
C GLY A 175 -5.84 -7.91 19.14
N TRP A 176 -6.99 -7.22 19.30
CA TRP A 176 -7.43 -6.73 20.59
C TRP A 176 -8.46 -7.66 21.22
N GLN A 177 -8.13 -8.26 22.36
CA GLN A 177 -9.00 -9.20 23.07
C GLN A 177 -9.24 -8.73 24.52
N GLY A 178 -10.37 -9.16 25.09
CA GLY A 178 -10.73 -8.90 26.47
C GLY A 178 -10.78 -7.41 26.82
N GLU A 179 -10.19 -7.04 27.95
CA GLU A 179 -10.17 -5.66 28.48
C GLU A 179 -9.31 -4.70 27.64
N ARG A 180 -8.42 -5.22 26.80
CA ARG A 180 -7.51 -4.41 25.98
C ARG A 180 -8.24 -3.45 25.04
N VAL A 181 -9.47 -3.78 24.61
CA VAL A 181 -10.30 -2.92 23.74
C VAL A 181 -10.74 -1.62 24.42
N PHE A 182 -10.73 -1.58 25.76
CA PHE A 182 -11.12 -0.43 26.57
C PHE A 182 -9.93 0.44 27.00
N GLU A 183 -8.69 0.01 26.72
CA GLU A 183 -7.52 0.80 27.09
C GLU A 183 -7.39 2.04 26.19
N PRO A 184 -7.08 3.23 26.79
CA PRO A 184 -6.83 4.45 26.03
C PRO A 184 -5.65 4.31 25.08
N VAL A 185 -5.79 4.93 23.89
CA VAL A 185 -4.77 4.90 22.82
C VAL A 185 -3.41 5.46 23.26
N LYS A 186 -3.37 6.31 24.28
CA LYS A 186 -2.11 6.81 24.87
C LYS A 186 -1.18 5.69 25.37
N HIS A 187 -1.73 4.54 25.75
CA HIS A 187 -0.97 3.37 26.20
C HIS A 187 -0.56 2.43 25.06
N PHE A 188 -0.98 2.74 23.81
CA PHE A 188 -0.66 1.92 22.66
C PHE A 188 0.76 2.19 22.15
N SER A 189 1.45 1.12 21.80
CA SER A 189 2.68 1.19 21.02
C SER A 189 2.42 1.78 19.62
N GLY A 190 3.49 2.19 18.93
CA GLY A 190 3.36 2.67 17.54
C GLY A 190 2.70 1.65 16.62
N GLY A 191 3.04 0.37 16.75
CA GLY A 191 2.44 -0.73 15.98
C GLY A 191 0.96 -0.94 16.29
N GLU A 192 0.55 -0.81 17.56
CA GLU A 192 -0.86 -0.89 17.96
C GLU A 192 -1.68 0.27 17.39
N LYS A 193 -1.12 1.48 17.36
CA LYS A 193 -1.77 2.65 16.72
C LYS A 193 -1.97 2.42 15.23
N VAL A 194 -0.96 1.88 14.53
CA VAL A 194 -1.08 1.52 13.10
C VAL A 194 -2.17 0.47 12.90
N ARG A 195 -2.21 -0.58 13.72
CA ARG A 195 -3.25 -1.61 13.65
C ARG A 195 -4.65 -1.03 13.88
N LEU A 196 -4.81 -0.12 14.85
CA LEU A 196 -6.09 0.56 15.08
C LEU A 196 -6.51 1.39 13.86
N ALA A 197 -5.60 2.17 13.28
CA ALA A 197 -5.89 2.95 12.07
C ALA A 197 -6.30 2.04 10.90
N LEU A 198 -5.63 0.91 10.70
CA LEU A 198 -6.00 -0.09 9.69
C LEU A 198 -7.37 -0.72 9.98
N ALA A 199 -7.70 -0.99 11.25
CA ALA A 199 -9.02 -1.49 11.64
C ALA A 199 -10.12 -0.44 11.34
N MET A 200 -9.88 0.83 11.64
CA MET A 200 -10.80 1.92 11.32
C MET A 200 -11.06 2.05 9.81
N ILE A 201 -10.01 1.89 8.99
CA ILE A 201 -10.13 1.88 7.53
C ILE A 201 -10.92 0.66 7.07
N ALA A 202 -10.59 -0.52 7.55
CA ALA A 202 -11.23 -1.77 7.17
C ALA A 202 -12.73 -1.80 7.53
N LEU A 203 -13.12 -1.19 8.65
CA LEU A 203 -14.52 -1.09 9.08
C LEU A 203 -15.41 -0.38 8.05
N GLN A 204 -14.84 0.54 7.29
CA GLN A 204 -15.55 1.32 6.27
C GLN A 204 -15.71 0.55 4.95
N LYS A 205 -15.13 -0.64 4.82
CA LYS A 205 -15.18 -1.50 3.62
C LYS A 205 -14.78 -0.76 2.33
N PRO A 206 -13.59 -0.19 2.25
CA PRO A 206 -13.15 0.53 1.05
C PRO A 206 -13.01 -0.40 -0.14
N ASN A 207 -13.21 0.12 -1.37
CA ASN A 207 -12.88 -0.56 -2.62
C ASN A 207 -11.61 -0.03 -3.29
N LEU A 208 -11.03 1.06 -2.75
CA LEU A 208 -9.70 1.57 -3.07
C LEU A 208 -8.92 1.80 -1.78
N LEU A 209 -7.76 1.17 -1.64
CA LEU A 209 -6.82 1.43 -0.55
C LEU A 209 -5.65 2.27 -1.07
N LEU A 210 -5.39 3.38 -0.40
CA LEU A 210 -4.23 4.25 -0.59
C LEU A 210 -3.38 4.18 0.67
N LEU A 211 -2.18 3.63 0.59
CA LEU A 211 -1.33 3.38 1.74
C LEU A 211 0.01 4.13 1.58
N ASP A 212 0.28 5.06 2.48
CA ASP A 212 1.54 5.81 2.51
C ASP A 212 2.39 5.34 3.70
N GLU A 213 3.46 4.58 3.40
CA GLU A 213 4.40 3.97 4.34
C GLU A 213 3.73 3.14 5.47
N PRO A 214 2.85 2.17 5.12
CA PRO A 214 2.04 1.46 6.10
C PRO A 214 2.83 0.49 7.00
N THR A 215 4.08 0.19 6.67
CA THR A 215 4.93 -0.71 7.44
C THR A 215 5.78 0.00 8.49
N ASN A 216 5.78 1.33 8.51
CA ASN A 216 6.50 2.09 9.51
C ASN A 216 5.91 1.80 10.90
N HIS A 217 6.79 1.59 11.88
CA HIS A 217 6.45 1.24 13.27
C HIS A 217 5.80 -0.14 13.48
N LEU A 218 5.59 -0.94 12.44
CA LEU A 218 5.13 -2.32 12.58
C LEU A 218 6.29 -3.25 12.92
N ASP A 219 6.06 -4.16 13.85
CA ASP A 219 6.93 -5.30 14.08
C ASP A 219 6.82 -6.33 12.92
N LEU A 220 7.64 -7.36 12.97
CA LEU A 220 7.70 -8.34 11.90
C LEU A 220 6.38 -9.11 11.71
N GLU A 221 5.69 -9.42 12.81
CA GLU A 221 4.41 -10.15 12.77
C GLU A 221 3.29 -9.30 12.18
N ALA A 222 3.18 -8.04 12.60
CA ALA A 222 2.20 -7.11 12.07
C ALA A 222 2.45 -6.77 10.59
N ARG A 223 3.72 -6.65 10.14
CA ARG A 223 4.07 -6.51 8.71
C ARG A 223 3.63 -7.72 7.90
N HIS A 224 3.85 -8.92 8.43
CA HIS A 224 3.41 -10.15 7.78
C HIS A 224 1.88 -10.20 7.69
N ALA A 225 1.17 -9.91 8.79
CA ALA A 225 -0.29 -9.86 8.82
C ALA A 225 -0.86 -8.84 7.83
N LEU A 226 -0.27 -7.64 7.74
CA LEU A 226 -0.64 -6.62 6.76
C LEU A 226 -0.44 -7.13 5.33
N THR A 227 0.70 -7.73 5.05
CA THR A 227 1.01 -8.29 3.72
C THR A 227 -0.03 -9.32 3.30
N MET A 228 -0.37 -10.27 4.19
CA MET A 228 -1.38 -11.29 3.93
C MET A 228 -2.78 -10.67 3.73
N ALA A 229 -3.14 -9.68 4.54
CA ALA A 229 -4.41 -8.97 4.40
C ALA A 229 -4.51 -8.23 3.06
N LEU A 230 -3.44 -7.55 2.63
CA LEU A 230 -3.38 -6.86 1.34
C LEU A 230 -3.40 -7.80 0.16
N GLN A 231 -2.77 -8.98 0.26
CA GLN A 231 -2.86 -10.00 -0.78
C GLN A 231 -4.29 -10.55 -0.95
N ALA A 232 -4.97 -10.78 0.16
CA ALA A 232 -6.35 -11.25 0.17
C ALA A 232 -7.37 -10.18 -0.27
N TYR A 233 -7.01 -8.90 -0.16
CA TYR A 233 -7.87 -7.78 -0.51
C TYR A 233 -8.22 -7.78 -2.00
N GLN A 234 -9.50 -7.65 -2.34
CA GLN A 234 -9.99 -7.76 -3.72
C GLN A 234 -10.14 -6.42 -4.45
N GLY A 235 -10.05 -5.29 -3.73
CA GLY A 235 -10.15 -3.94 -4.30
C GLY A 235 -8.83 -3.44 -4.89
N ALA A 236 -8.89 -2.23 -5.42
CA ALA A 236 -7.70 -1.55 -5.93
C ALA A 236 -6.77 -1.09 -4.79
N LEU A 237 -5.49 -1.04 -5.10
CA LEU A 237 -4.44 -0.73 -4.14
C LEU A 237 -3.39 0.19 -4.76
N VAL A 238 -3.08 1.29 -4.09
CA VAL A 238 -1.90 2.12 -4.39
C VAL A 238 -1.07 2.22 -3.13
N VAL A 239 0.21 1.85 -3.21
CA VAL A 239 1.12 1.81 -2.06
C VAL A 239 2.36 2.66 -2.33
N ILE A 240 2.68 3.54 -1.39
CA ILE A 240 3.99 4.14 -1.25
C ILE A 240 4.69 3.37 -0.13
N SER A 241 5.83 2.76 -0.39
CA SER A 241 6.62 2.11 0.65
C SER A 241 8.08 1.94 0.24
N HIS A 242 8.96 2.00 1.23
CA HIS A 242 10.36 1.59 1.12
C HIS A 242 10.55 0.08 1.38
N ASP A 243 9.52 -0.60 1.85
CA ASP A 243 9.52 -2.05 2.07
C ASP A 243 9.34 -2.81 0.75
N ARG A 244 10.46 -3.19 0.15
CA ARG A 244 10.48 -3.93 -1.13
C ARG A 244 9.82 -5.29 -1.04
N HIS A 245 9.88 -5.92 0.13
CA HIS A 245 9.28 -7.23 0.34
C HIS A 245 7.76 -7.11 0.26
N LEU A 246 7.19 -6.11 0.95
CA LEU A 246 5.78 -5.78 0.83
C LEU A 246 5.39 -5.51 -0.63
N LEU A 247 6.08 -4.59 -1.31
CA LEU A 247 5.72 -4.20 -2.67
C LEU A 247 5.71 -5.38 -3.64
N ARG A 248 6.74 -6.23 -3.62
CA ARG A 248 6.82 -7.42 -4.48
C ARG A 248 5.64 -8.39 -4.31
N GLN A 249 5.03 -8.38 -3.14
CA GLN A 249 3.98 -9.34 -2.78
C GLN A 249 2.57 -8.81 -2.99
N VAL A 250 2.38 -7.49 -3.00
CA VAL A 250 1.03 -6.90 -3.00
C VAL A 250 0.70 -6.09 -4.24
N VAL A 251 1.70 -5.71 -5.08
CA VAL A 251 1.46 -4.94 -6.30
C VAL A 251 1.85 -5.69 -7.57
N ASP A 252 1.27 -5.30 -8.69
CA ASP A 252 1.51 -5.90 -9.99
C ASP A 252 2.17 -4.93 -10.97
N ASN A 253 2.01 -3.62 -10.74
CA ASN A 253 2.48 -2.56 -11.62
C ASN A 253 3.10 -1.44 -10.79
N TYR A 254 3.84 -0.57 -11.46
CA TYR A 254 4.56 0.53 -10.84
C TYR A 254 4.26 1.83 -11.56
N TRP A 255 3.99 2.88 -10.80
CA TRP A 255 4.05 4.26 -11.27
C TRP A 255 5.31 4.92 -10.78
N ILE A 256 5.98 5.68 -11.64
CA ILE A 256 7.11 6.51 -11.27
C ILE A 256 6.68 7.98 -11.32
N VAL A 257 6.94 8.69 -10.24
CA VAL A 257 6.85 10.14 -10.16
C VAL A 257 8.24 10.70 -10.37
N ALA A 258 8.51 11.24 -11.55
CA ALA A 258 9.77 11.84 -11.92
C ALA A 258 9.56 12.96 -12.94
N ASP A 259 10.44 13.96 -12.94
CA ASP A 259 10.43 15.09 -13.88
C ASP A 259 9.05 15.76 -14.00
N GLY A 260 8.37 15.90 -12.87
CA GLY A 260 7.04 16.52 -12.81
C GLY A 260 5.91 15.72 -13.47
N LYS A 261 6.09 14.43 -13.69
CA LYS A 261 5.09 13.54 -14.34
C LYS A 261 4.93 12.23 -13.62
N VAL A 262 3.72 11.69 -13.66
CA VAL A 262 3.43 10.30 -13.30
C VAL A 262 3.44 9.47 -14.58
N LYS A 263 4.23 8.39 -14.58
CA LYS A 263 4.32 7.46 -15.70
C LYS A 263 4.23 6.02 -15.22
N GLU A 264 3.62 5.16 -16.00
CA GLU A 264 3.72 3.72 -15.79
C GLU A 264 5.14 3.23 -16.09
N PHE A 265 5.66 2.37 -15.22
CA PHE A 265 7.00 1.80 -15.35
C PHE A 265 6.90 0.37 -15.87
N GLU A 266 7.48 0.12 -17.03
CA GLU A 266 7.59 -1.21 -17.63
C GLU A 266 8.84 -1.92 -17.09
N GLY A 267 8.73 -2.56 -15.95
CA GLY A 267 9.84 -3.29 -15.32
C GLY A 267 9.47 -3.77 -13.93
N ASP A 268 10.41 -4.35 -13.23
CA ASP A 268 10.27 -4.75 -11.84
C ASP A 268 11.02 -3.78 -10.88
N LEU A 269 10.95 -4.05 -9.57
CA LEU A 269 11.65 -3.24 -8.58
C LEU A 269 13.18 -3.31 -8.71
N GLN A 270 13.75 -4.35 -9.32
CA GLN A 270 15.19 -4.45 -9.56
C GLN A 270 15.57 -3.53 -10.73
N ASP A 271 14.80 -3.54 -11.80
CA ASP A 271 14.99 -2.65 -12.95
C ASP A 271 14.94 -1.18 -12.53
N TYR A 272 13.95 -0.83 -11.67
CA TYR A 272 13.85 0.52 -11.09
C TYR A 272 15.09 0.90 -10.29
N GLN A 273 15.64 -0.01 -9.49
CA GLN A 273 16.85 0.26 -8.70
C GLN A 273 18.07 0.50 -9.56
N VAL A 274 18.25 -0.33 -10.58
CA VAL A 274 19.36 -0.16 -11.54
C VAL A 274 19.25 1.21 -12.20
N GLN A 275 18.05 1.61 -12.61
CA GLN A 275 17.84 2.93 -13.21
C GLN A 275 18.14 4.08 -12.24
N VAL A 276 17.66 3.99 -10.99
CA VAL A 276 17.93 5.02 -9.96
C VAL A 276 19.42 5.11 -9.64
N GLN A 277 20.13 3.98 -9.53
CA GLN A 277 21.58 3.96 -9.28
C GLN A 277 22.35 4.57 -10.45
N ALA A 278 22.00 4.24 -11.69
CA ALA A 278 22.61 4.80 -12.87
C ALA A 278 22.42 6.33 -12.95
N LEU A 279 21.22 6.83 -12.65
CA LEU A 279 20.94 8.27 -12.60
C LEU A 279 21.74 8.97 -11.49
N ALA A 280 21.84 8.37 -10.30
CA ALA A 280 22.60 8.92 -9.20
C ALA A 280 24.10 9.00 -9.52
N GLN A 281 24.67 7.97 -10.17
CA GLN A 281 26.06 7.96 -10.62
C GLN A 281 26.32 9.02 -11.70
N ALA A 282 25.43 9.14 -12.68
CA ALA A 282 25.53 10.17 -13.72
C ALA A 282 25.49 11.59 -13.14
N GLN A 283 24.61 11.86 -12.17
CA GLN A 283 24.54 13.15 -11.50
C GLN A 283 25.77 13.45 -10.64
N ALA A 284 26.32 12.45 -9.96
CA ALA A 284 27.55 12.59 -9.19
C ALA A 284 28.75 12.93 -10.11
N GLN A 285 28.88 12.23 -11.25
CA GLN A 285 29.91 12.48 -12.24
C GLN A 285 29.77 13.88 -12.86
N ALA A 286 28.58 14.32 -13.20
CA ALA A 286 28.32 15.65 -13.72
C ALA A 286 28.73 16.76 -12.72
N LYS A 287 28.40 16.59 -11.44
CA LYS A 287 28.84 17.52 -10.37
C LYS A 287 30.36 17.55 -10.20
N MET A 288 31.03 16.41 -10.29
CA MET A 288 32.51 16.36 -10.24
C MET A 288 33.13 17.10 -11.42
N ASN A 289 32.64 16.87 -12.63
CA ASN A 289 33.11 17.51 -13.84
C ASN A 289 32.91 19.05 -13.79
N GLN A 290 31.78 19.53 -13.28
CA GLN A 290 31.52 20.96 -13.07
C GLN A 290 32.49 21.58 -12.05
N ARG A 291 32.80 20.90 -10.93
CA ARG A 291 33.75 21.36 -9.94
C ARG A 291 35.17 21.45 -10.54
N GLN A 292 35.57 20.44 -11.32
CA GLN A 292 36.87 20.40 -11.98
C GLN A 292 37.03 21.54 -13.00
N ALA A 293 36.00 21.80 -13.80
CA ALA A 293 35.95 22.90 -14.75
C ALA A 293 36.05 24.28 -14.06
N THR A 294 35.41 24.45 -12.90
CA THR A 294 35.48 25.68 -12.11
C THR A 294 36.87 25.92 -11.48
N ILE A 295 37.59 24.84 -11.13
CA ILE A 295 38.98 24.93 -10.60
C ILE A 295 39.96 25.29 -11.70
N ASN A 296 39.80 24.72 -12.90
CA ASN A 296 40.68 24.96 -14.04
C ASN A 296 40.46 26.32 -14.74
N SER A 297 39.36 27.04 -14.39
CA SER A 297 39.07 28.37 -14.91
C SER A 297 39.47 29.53 -13.98
N LYS A 298 40.07 29.22 -12.83
CA LYS A 298 40.78 30.16 -11.93
C LYS A 298 42.29 30.05 -12.06
#